data_252bc162ed3901d29a541807a1a0101b
#
_entry.id   252bc162ed3901d29a541807a1a0101b
#
_cell.length_a   1.000
_cell.length_b   1.000
_cell.length_c   1.000
_cell.angle_alpha   90.00
_cell.angle_beta   90.00
_cell.angle_gamma   90.00
#
_symmetry.space_group_name_H-M   'P 1'
#
loop_
_entity.id
_entity.type
_entity.pdbx_description
1 polymer ?
#
loop_
_entity_poly.entity_id
_entity_poly.type
_entity_poly.pdbx_seq_one_letter_code
_entity_poly.pdbx_strand_id
1 'polypeptide(L)'
;MFRDIDADCYLMVDGDDTYPAEAAKALCEPILAKQADMVVGDRLSNGAYAQQNARAFHGFGNDLVRFMIKWIYGYAYSDVMTGYRAMSKPFIKTFPVLSEGFQIETELSIHAVDHRWRILNIPIDYRDRPEGSVSKLNTVSDGLKVIAMIGTLFKDYRPLKFFSLIALAFCIGGLCAGMPVVSEYLATGLVPRLPTAILAVAFMFIAALSLATGFILDAVAKVERKQWELHVYRQAENK
;
A
#
# COMPACT_ATOMS: atom_id res chain seq x y z
N MET A 1 -17.45 4.32 -14.11
CA MET A 1 -17.41 5.78 -13.86
C MET A 1 -16.11 6.40 -14.39
N PHE A 2 -14.92 6.11 -13.88
CA PHE A 2 -13.66 6.70 -14.41
C PHE A 2 -13.35 6.37 -15.88
N ARG A 3 -13.78 5.23 -16.38
CA ARG A 3 -13.58 4.81 -17.77
C ARG A 3 -14.45 5.60 -18.76
N ASP A 4 -15.67 5.93 -18.36
CA ASP A 4 -16.73 6.43 -19.25
C ASP A 4 -16.75 7.96 -19.35
N ILE A 5 -16.29 8.64 -18.30
CA ILE A 5 -16.23 10.09 -18.26
C ILE A 5 -14.88 10.55 -18.83
N ASP A 6 -14.92 11.53 -19.72
CA ASP A 6 -13.74 12.19 -20.26
C ASP A 6 -13.65 13.62 -19.70
N ALA A 7 -12.61 13.86 -18.87
CA ALA A 7 -12.35 15.14 -18.24
C ALA A 7 -10.85 15.38 -18.09
N ASP A 8 -10.43 16.63 -17.98
CA ASP A 8 -9.02 17.00 -17.79
C ASP A 8 -8.57 16.81 -16.34
N CYS A 9 -9.50 16.92 -15.40
CA CYS A 9 -9.29 16.73 -13.96
C CYS A 9 -10.46 15.93 -13.36
N TYR A 10 -10.15 14.96 -12.54
CA TYR A 10 -11.11 14.16 -11.78
C TYR A 10 -10.96 14.46 -10.31
N LEU A 11 -12.02 14.88 -9.67
CA LEU A 11 -12.06 15.15 -8.25
C LEU A 11 -12.86 14.06 -7.54
N MET A 12 -12.22 13.37 -6.60
CA MET A 12 -12.86 12.43 -5.69
C MET A 12 -13.07 13.12 -4.34
N VAL A 13 -14.25 12.97 -3.75
CA VAL A 13 -14.61 13.55 -2.45
C VAL A 13 -15.63 12.66 -1.76
N ASP A 14 -15.53 12.51 -0.45
CA ASP A 14 -16.53 11.80 0.34
C ASP A 14 -17.82 12.64 0.45
N GLY A 15 -18.97 11.98 0.41
CA GLY A 15 -20.29 12.64 0.41
C GLY A 15 -20.85 12.91 1.81
N ASP A 16 -20.00 13.04 2.84
CA ASP A 16 -20.41 13.19 4.24
C ASP A 16 -20.20 14.61 4.80
N ASP A 17 -19.95 15.58 3.90
CA ASP A 17 -19.75 17.01 4.21
C ASP A 17 -18.57 17.32 5.15
N THR A 18 -17.63 16.41 5.25
CA THR A 18 -16.42 16.61 6.07
C THR A 18 -15.33 17.42 5.36
N TYR A 19 -15.41 17.49 4.03
CA TYR A 19 -14.44 18.21 3.20
C TYR A 19 -15.04 19.53 2.68
N PRO A 20 -14.30 20.67 2.84
CA PRO A 20 -14.77 21.96 2.35
C PRO A 20 -14.76 21.99 0.81
N ALA A 21 -15.89 22.38 0.21
CA ALA A 21 -16.01 22.52 -1.24
C ALA A 21 -15.04 23.58 -1.80
N GLU A 22 -14.68 24.56 -1.01
CA GLU A 22 -13.76 25.64 -1.36
C GLU A 22 -12.36 25.15 -1.70
N ALA A 23 -11.94 24.04 -1.10
CA ALA A 23 -10.64 23.41 -1.37
C ALA A 23 -10.56 22.73 -2.75
N ALA A 24 -11.69 22.46 -3.40
CA ALA A 24 -11.74 21.79 -4.70
C ALA A 24 -10.88 22.49 -5.75
N LYS A 25 -10.95 23.83 -5.80
CA LYS A 25 -10.16 24.64 -6.76
C LYS A 25 -8.66 24.47 -6.52
N ALA A 26 -8.21 24.56 -5.27
CA ALA A 26 -6.80 24.43 -4.91
C ALA A 26 -6.25 23.01 -5.24
N LEU A 27 -7.08 21.96 -5.10
CA LEU A 27 -6.69 20.60 -5.47
C LEU A 27 -6.64 20.39 -6.99
N CYS A 28 -7.56 20.99 -7.76
CA CYS A 28 -7.64 20.82 -9.20
C CYS A 28 -6.60 21.67 -9.97
N GLU A 29 -6.24 22.83 -9.45
CA GLU A 29 -5.36 23.78 -10.14
C GLU A 29 -4.00 23.18 -10.51
N PRO A 30 -3.26 22.46 -9.67
CA PRO A 30 -1.99 21.83 -10.05
C PRO A 30 -2.14 20.73 -11.11
N ILE A 31 -3.28 20.04 -11.16
CA ILE A 31 -3.58 19.06 -12.19
C ILE A 31 -3.76 19.76 -13.56
N LEU A 32 -4.59 20.80 -13.59
CA LEU A 32 -4.85 21.58 -14.80
C LEU A 32 -3.60 22.30 -15.30
N ALA A 33 -2.75 22.77 -14.38
CA ALA A 33 -1.44 23.35 -14.68
C ALA A 33 -0.36 22.31 -15.05
N LYS A 34 -0.70 21.01 -15.09
CA LYS A 34 0.23 19.89 -15.39
C LYS A 34 1.44 19.82 -14.46
N GLN A 35 1.30 20.30 -13.23
CA GLN A 35 2.34 20.26 -12.20
C GLN A 35 2.33 18.94 -11.41
N ALA A 36 1.15 18.33 -11.26
CA ALA A 36 0.94 17.06 -10.60
C ALA A 36 0.02 16.14 -11.41
N ASP A 37 0.10 14.84 -11.12
CA ASP A 37 -0.78 13.83 -11.70
C ASP A 37 -1.81 13.35 -10.68
N MET A 38 -1.45 13.45 -9.37
CA MET A 38 -2.37 13.26 -8.26
C MET A 38 -2.10 14.33 -7.19
N VAL A 39 -3.17 14.99 -6.72
CA VAL A 39 -3.14 15.91 -5.60
C VAL A 39 -3.95 15.31 -4.46
N VAL A 40 -3.36 15.26 -3.27
CA VAL A 40 -3.93 14.68 -2.06
C VAL A 40 -4.26 15.79 -1.08
N GLY A 41 -5.51 15.88 -0.65
CA GLY A 41 -5.93 16.79 0.41
C GLY A 41 -5.45 16.26 1.77
N ASP A 42 -4.49 16.95 2.37
CA ASP A 42 -3.86 16.55 3.63
C ASP A 42 -4.60 17.18 4.83
N ARG A 43 -5.33 16.33 5.57
CA ARG A 43 -6.07 16.71 6.79
C ARG A 43 -5.19 16.84 8.02
N LEU A 44 -3.99 16.24 7.99
CA LEU A 44 -3.15 16.06 9.16
C LEU A 44 -2.19 17.23 9.38
N SER A 45 -1.76 17.89 8.31
CA SER A 45 -0.77 18.98 8.37
C SER A 45 -1.24 20.22 9.10
N ASN A 46 -2.55 20.52 9.11
CA ASN A 46 -3.12 21.69 9.80
C ASN A 46 -3.41 21.43 11.28
N GLY A 47 -3.19 20.22 11.80
CA GLY A 47 -3.45 19.87 13.20
C GLY A 47 -4.95 19.82 13.59
N ALA A 48 -5.86 20.24 12.72
CA ALA A 48 -7.30 20.27 12.98
C ALA A 48 -7.86 18.86 13.23
N TYR A 49 -7.40 17.87 12.48
CA TYR A 49 -7.82 16.47 12.62
C TYR A 49 -7.46 15.86 13.98
N ALA A 50 -6.30 16.20 14.52
CA ALA A 50 -5.83 15.68 15.81
C ALA A 50 -6.65 16.22 17.00
N GLN A 51 -7.18 17.45 16.88
CA GLN A 51 -8.00 18.07 17.91
C GLN A 51 -9.45 17.56 17.91
N GLN A 52 -9.97 17.18 16.76
CA GLN A 52 -11.37 16.78 16.56
C GLN A 52 -11.62 15.28 16.71
N ASN A 53 -10.63 14.43 16.43
CA ASN A 53 -10.76 12.95 16.51
C ASN A 53 -9.94 12.37 17.68
N ALA A 54 -10.48 12.41 18.89
CA ALA A 54 -9.92 11.75 20.08
C ALA A 54 -9.96 10.21 20.05
N ARG A 55 -10.32 9.58 18.92
CA ARG A 55 -10.34 8.13 18.75
C ARG A 55 -8.93 7.61 18.46
N ALA A 56 -8.22 7.16 19.48
CA ALA A 56 -6.85 6.67 19.45
C ALA A 56 -6.54 5.62 18.35
N PHE A 57 -7.54 4.87 17.88
CA PHE A 57 -7.35 3.81 16.89
C PHE A 57 -7.39 4.27 15.43
N HIS A 58 -7.99 5.42 15.09
CA HIS A 58 -8.00 5.91 13.70
C HIS A 58 -6.64 6.47 13.27
N GLY A 59 -5.91 7.12 14.19
CA GLY A 59 -4.54 7.58 13.95
C GLY A 59 -3.59 6.41 13.70
N PHE A 60 -3.68 5.35 14.50
CA PHE A 60 -2.81 4.18 14.40
C PHE A 60 -2.91 3.49 13.02
N GLY A 61 -4.12 3.35 12.47
CA GLY A 61 -4.32 2.74 11.14
C GLY A 61 -3.62 3.52 10.04
N ASN A 62 -3.82 4.84 10.00
CA ASN A 62 -3.17 5.70 9.00
C ASN A 62 -1.64 5.74 9.18
N ASP A 63 -1.15 5.80 10.42
CA ASP A 63 0.30 5.79 10.70
C ASP A 63 0.94 4.45 10.31
N LEU A 64 0.26 3.33 10.54
CA LEU A 64 0.72 2.02 10.09
C LEU A 64 0.82 1.94 8.57
N VAL A 65 -0.22 2.41 7.84
CA VAL A 65 -0.23 2.45 6.37
C VAL A 65 0.87 3.36 5.85
N ARG A 66 1.03 4.56 6.42
CA ARG A 66 2.10 5.51 6.08
C ARG A 66 3.49 4.90 6.28
N PHE A 67 3.71 4.26 7.44
CA PHE A 67 4.97 3.58 7.75
C PHE A 67 5.26 2.47 6.73
N MET A 68 4.27 1.63 6.42
CA MET A 68 4.45 0.54 5.47
C MET A 68 4.72 1.04 4.05
N ILE A 69 4.00 2.05 3.57
CA ILE A 69 4.26 2.66 2.25
C ILE A 69 5.68 3.26 2.22
N LYS A 70 6.08 3.99 3.26
CA LYS A 70 7.43 4.55 3.37
C LYS A 70 8.50 3.45 3.35
N TRP A 71 8.30 2.37 4.10
CA TRP A 71 9.26 1.26 4.17
C TRP A 71 9.34 0.45 2.87
N ILE A 72 8.19 0.21 2.22
CA ILE A 72 8.12 -0.61 1.00
C ILE A 72 8.56 0.18 -0.23
N TYR A 73 8.09 1.44 -0.36
CA TYR A 73 8.23 2.25 -1.57
C TYR A 73 9.20 3.43 -1.42
N GLY A 74 9.58 3.79 -0.19
CA GLY A 74 10.46 4.93 0.08
C GLY A 74 9.78 6.30 0.01
N TYR A 75 8.44 6.36 -0.17
CA TYR A 75 7.69 7.61 -0.25
C TYR A 75 6.90 7.89 1.04
N ALA A 76 7.04 9.10 1.56
CA ALA A 76 6.34 9.53 2.77
C ALA A 76 5.08 10.33 2.40
N TYR A 77 3.92 9.70 2.51
CA TYR A 77 2.64 10.42 2.47
C TYR A 77 2.38 11.13 3.81
N SER A 78 1.76 12.29 3.73
CA SER A 78 1.22 12.94 4.93
C SER A 78 -0.10 12.28 5.35
N ASP A 79 -1.03 12.09 4.42
CA ASP A 79 -2.31 11.42 4.64
C ASP A 79 -2.61 10.45 3.50
N VAL A 80 -2.70 9.15 3.81
CA VAL A 80 -2.97 8.09 2.80
C VAL A 80 -4.45 7.79 2.69
N MET A 81 -5.20 7.99 3.77
CA MET A 81 -6.59 7.56 3.89
C MET A 81 -7.60 8.69 3.65
N THR A 82 -7.17 9.79 3.05
CA THR A 82 -8.07 10.88 2.67
C THR A 82 -8.81 10.53 1.39
N GLY A 83 -10.13 10.74 1.37
CA GLY A 83 -10.98 10.62 0.19
C GLY A 83 -10.96 11.85 -0.71
N TYR A 84 -10.33 12.96 -0.31
CA TYR A 84 -10.31 14.19 -1.10
C TYR A 84 -9.07 14.25 -1.98
N ARG A 85 -9.24 13.92 -3.26
CA ARG A 85 -8.14 13.82 -4.22
C ARG A 85 -8.51 14.37 -5.58
N ALA A 86 -7.59 15.10 -6.21
CA ALA A 86 -7.67 15.46 -7.61
C ALA A 86 -6.66 14.62 -8.43
N MET A 87 -7.07 14.19 -9.60
CA MET A 87 -6.30 13.28 -10.43
C MET A 87 -6.35 13.68 -11.90
N SER A 88 -5.25 13.52 -12.61
CA SER A 88 -5.15 13.81 -14.04
C SER A 88 -5.83 12.73 -14.89
N LYS A 89 -6.21 13.08 -16.12
CA LYS A 89 -6.78 12.14 -17.08
C LYS A 89 -5.86 10.94 -17.35
N PRO A 90 -4.54 11.11 -17.59
CA PRO A 90 -3.64 9.98 -17.79
C PRO A 90 -3.58 9.05 -16.59
N PHE A 91 -3.54 9.60 -15.36
CA PHE A 91 -3.53 8.82 -14.13
C PHE A 91 -4.79 7.94 -14.02
N ILE A 92 -5.97 8.53 -14.16
CA ILE A 92 -7.26 7.82 -14.03
C ILE A 92 -7.48 6.78 -15.12
N LYS A 93 -7.09 7.07 -16.35
CA LYS A 93 -7.30 6.14 -17.48
C LYS A 93 -6.36 4.92 -17.42
N THR A 94 -5.27 5.02 -16.66
CA THR A 94 -4.31 3.92 -16.47
C THR A 94 -4.45 3.22 -15.12
N PHE A 95 -5.29 3.73 -14.23
CA PHE A 95 -5.51 3.14 -12.90
C PHE A 95 -6.47 1.93 -13.00
N PRO A 96 -6.01 0.71 -12.69
CA PRO A 96 -6.87 -0.46 -12.59
C PRO A 96 -7.57 -0.44 -11.23
N VAL A 97 -8.88 -0.28 -11.22
CA VAL A 97 -9.67 -0.38 -9.98
C VAL A 97 -9.85 -1.86 -9.64
N LEU A 98 -9.12 -2.36 -8.65
CA LEU A 98 -9.14 -3.76 -8.22
C LEU A 98 -9.82 -3.94 -6.85
N SER A 99 -9.77 -2.90 -5.99
CA SER A 99 -10.36 -2.94 -4.66
C SER A 99 -11.79 -2.43 -4.62
N GLU A 100 -12.54 -2.95 -3.65
CA GLU A 100 -13.90 -2.53 -3.33
C GLU A 100 -13.92 -1.72 -2.03
N GLY A 101 -14.71 -0.63 -1.99
CA GLY A 101 -14.95 0.18 -0.79
C GLY A 101 -13.76 1.05 -0.37
N PHE A 102 -13.53 1.18 0.93
CA PHE A 102 -12.53 2.09 1.54
C PHE A 102 -11.05 1.77 1.26
N GLN A 103 -10.78 0.78 0.44
CA GLN A 103 -9.41 0.38 0.08
C GLN A 103 -8.89 1.18 -1.12
N ILE A 104 -9.76 1.86 -1.84
CA ILE A 104 -9.42 2.57 -3.07
C ILE A 104 -8.42 3.71 -2.85
N GLU A 105 -8.49 4.41 -1.72
CA GLU A 105 -7.57 5.50 -1.40
C GLU A 105 -6.13 5.00 -1.24
N THR A 106 -5.98 3.84 -0.59
CA THR A 106 -4.69 3.19 -0.40
C THR A 106 -4.17 2.64 -1.72
N GLU A 107 -5.03 2.03 -2.53
CA GLU A 107 -4.67 1.50 -3.85
C GLU A 107 -4.22 2.63 -4.78
N LEU A 108 -4.95 3.75 -4.84
CA LEU A 108 -4.55 4.96 -5.58
C LEU A 108 -3.17 5.47 -5.13
N SER A 109 -2.92 5.50 -3.83
CA SER A 109 -1.65 5.95 -3.27
C SER A 109 -0.50 5.04 -3.66
N ILE A 110 -0.68 3.72 -3.58
CA ILE A 110 0.34 2.73 -3.95
C ILE A 110 0.59 2.76 -5.46
N HIS A 111 -0.46 2.80 -6.27
CA HIS A 111 -0.34 2.93 -7.73
C HIS A 111 0.45 4.18 -8.12
N ALA A 112 0.15 5.32 -7.50
CA ALA A 112 0.85 6.56 -7.76
C ALA A 112 2.36 6.47 -7.49
N VAL A 113 2.74 5.83 -6.38
CA VAL A 113 4.17 5.69 -6.01
C VAL A 113 4.87 4.63 -6.85
N ASP A 114 4.22 3.49 -7.09
CA ASP A 114 4.83 2.39 -7.86
C ASP A 114 5.13 2.79 -9.31
N HIS A 115 4.25 3.59 -9.92
CA HIS A 115 4.39 4.10 -11.28
C HIS A 115 5.05 5.48 -11.37
N ARG A 116 5.57 5.99 -10.23
CA ARG A 116 6.32 7.26 -10.16
C ARG A 116 5.55 8.47 -10.67
N TRP A 117 4.22 8.50 -10.47
CA TRP A 117 3.41 9.66 -10.75
C TRP A 117 3.79 10.85 -9.87
N ARG A 118 3.62 12.06 -10.38
CA ARG A 118 3.88 13.29 -9.62
C ARG A 118 2.76 13.51 -8.62
N ILE A 119 3.10 13.43 -7.33
CA ILE A 119 2.15 13.56 -6.23
C ILE A 119 2.40 14.87 -5.50
N LEU A 120 1.34 15.64 -5.24
CA LEU A 120 1.38 16.84 -4.43
C LEU A 120 0.42 16.69 -3.25
N ASN A 121 0.86 17.08 -2.05
CA ASN A 121 -0.01 17.15 -0.86
C ASN A 121 -0.35 18.62 -0.60
N ILE A 122 -1.64 18.92 -0.45
CA ILE A 122 -2.13 20.27 -0.14
C ILE A 122 -2.86 20.20 1.19
N PRO A 123 -2.43 20.97 2.20
CA PRO A 123 -3.17 21.07 3.47
C PRO A 123 -4.58 21.57 3.23
N ILE A 124 -5.54 20.87 3.80
CA ILE A 124 -6.96 21.23 3.73
C ILE A 124 -7.57 21.25 5.13
N ASP A 125 -8.59 22.05 5.30
CA ASP A 125 -9.41 22.01 6.51
C ASP A 125 -10.29 20.76 6.48
N TYR A 126 -10.58 20.25 7.67
CA TYR A 126 -11.45 19.10 7.87
C TYR A 126 -12.53 19.48 8.86
N ARG A 127 -13.80 19.22 8.51
CA ARG A 127 -14.96 19.57 9.34
C ARG A 127 -15.47 18.32 10.06
N ASP A 128 -16.00 18.52 11.25
CA ASP A 128 -16.71 17.45 11.94
C ASP A 128 -17.95 17.03 11.16
N ARG A 129 -18.27 15.75 11.24
CA ARG A 129 -19.50 15.24 10.64
C ARG A 129 -20.72 15.90 11.26
N PRO A 130 -21.76 16.17 10.48
CA PRO A 130 -23.03 16.67 11.02
C PRO A 130 -23.56 15.77 12.14
N GLU A 131 -24.19 16.36 13.15
CA GLU A 131 -24.81 15.61 14.24
C GLU A 131 -25.82 14.59 13.71
N GLY A 132 -25.73 13.34 14.20
CA GLY A 132 -26.57 12.21 13.74
C GLY A 132 -25.94 11.32 12.66
N SER A 133 -24.79 11.68 12.11
CA SER A 133 -24.04 10.82 11.19
C SER A 133 -23.25 9.75 11.96
N VAL A 134 -23.60 8.47 11.77
CA VAL A 134 -22.90 7.34 12.39
C VAL A 134 -21.80 6.84 11.46
N SER A 135 -20.55 6.75 11.98
CA SER A 135 -19.46 6.11 11.25
C SER A 135 -19.80 4.63 11.01
N LYS A 136 -19.83 4.22 9.75
CA LYS A 136 -20.03 2.81 9.36
C LYS A 136 -18.77 1.94 9.59
N LEU A 137 -17.67 2.52 10.06
CA LEU A 137 -16.40 1.84 10.29
C LEU A 137 -16.44 1.04 11.62
N ASN A 138 -16.23 -0.26 11.50
CA ASN A 138 -16.02 -1.15 12.65
C ASN A 138 -14.52 -1.29 12.90
N THR A 139 -14.01 -0.64 13.95
CA THR A 139 -12.58 -0.37 14.18
C THR A 139 -11.69 -1.63 14.12
N VAL A 140 -12.14 -2.76 14.66
CA VAL A 140 -11.33 -4.00 14.69
C VAL A 140 -11.42 -4.75 13.37
N SER A 141 -12.62 -4.96 12.85
CA SER A 141 -12.84 -5.68 11.58
C SER A 141 -12.22 -4.95 10.39
N ASP A 142 -12.38 -3.62 10.35
CA ASP A 142 -11.86 -2.83 9.24
C ASP A 142 -10.34 -2.63 9.38
N GLY A 143 -9.78 -2.58 10.59
CA GLY A 143 -8.35 -2.62 10.83
C GLY A 143 -7.69 -3.90 10.30
N LEU A 144 -8.30 -5.06 10.52
CA LEU A 144 -7.82 -6.34 9.98
C LEU A 144 -7.90 -6.38 8.46
N LYS A 145 -8.96 -5.84 7.86
CA LYS A 145 -9.09 -5.73 6.39
C LYS A 145 -7.99 -4.85 5.79
N VAL A 146 -7.68 -3.73 6.44
CA VAL A 146 -6.59 -2.83 6.01
C VAL A 146 -5.25 -3.55 6.07
N ILE A 147 -4.95 -4.28 7.15
CA ILE A 147 -3.71 -5.07 7.27
C ILE A 147 -3.63 -6.15 6.19
N ALA A 148 -4.72 -6.88 5.97
CA ALA A 148 -4.79 -7.92 4.93
C ALA A 148 -4.58 -7.32 3.53
N MET A 149 -5.20 -6.17 3.25
CA MET A 149 -5.00 -5.43 2.01
C MET A 149 -3.55 -5.02 1.83
N ILE A 150 -2.91 -4.44 2.86
CA ILE A 150 -1.50 -4.04 2.80
C ILE A 150 -0.63 -5.27 2.51
N GLY A 151 -0.91 -6.40 3.16
CA GLY A 151 -0.21 -7.67 2.89
C GLY A 151 -0.35 -8.11 1.44
N THR A 152 -1.56 -8.02 0.87
CA THR A 152 -1.83 -8.35 -0.53
C THR A 152 -1.09 -7.39 -1.47
N LEU A 153 -1.21 -6.10 -1.25
CA LEU A 153 -0.52 -5.10 -2.07
C LEU A 153 1.01 -5.22 -1.94
N PHE A 154 1.53 -5.54 -0.75
CA PHE A 154 2.96 -5.78 -0.55
C PHE A 154 3.43 -7.00 -1.35
N LYS A 155 2.67 -8.10 -1.31
CA LYS A 155 2.94 -9.30 -2.10
C LYS A 155 2.92 -9.02 -3.61
N ASP A 156 1.96 -8.23 -4.09
CA ASP A 156 1.75 -8.00 -5.51
C ASP A 156 2.73 -6.97 -6.08
N TYR A 157 3.00 -5.89 -5.36
CA TYR A 157 3.88 -4.81 -5.85
C TYR A 157 5.36 -5.00 -5.51
N ARG A 158 5.70 -5.73 -4.46
CA ARG A 158 7.10 -5.98 -4.02
C ARG A 158 7.32 -7.45 -3.63
N PRO A 159 7.02 -8.40 -4.54
CA PRO A 159 7.01 -9.82 -4.20
C PRO A 159 8.35 -10.31 -3.66
N LEU A 160 9.49 -9.89 -4.22
CA LEU A 160 10.79 -10.32 -3.73
C LEU A 160 11.02 -9.96 -2.26
N LYS A 161 10.68 -8.72 -1.85
CA LYS A 161 10.81 -8.31 -0.44
C LYS A 161 9.87 -9.12 0.46
N PHE A 162 8.62 -9.33 0.02
CA PHE A 162 7.62 -10.08 0.77
C PHE A 162 8.07 -11.54 1.01
N PHE A 163 8.41 -12.24 -0.05
CA PHE A 163 8.84 -13.63 0.04
C PHE A 163 10.21 -13.81 0.70
N SER A 164 11.11 -12.82 0.58
CA SER A 164 12.40 -12.83 1.30
C SER A 164 12.23 -12.74 2.81
N LEU A 165 11.24 -11.99 3.32
CA LEU A 165 10.92 -11.96 4.75
C LEU A 165 10.41 -13.33 5.23
N ILE A 166 9.54 -13.98 4.45
CA ILE A 166 9.06 -15.33 4.76
C ILE A 166 10.22 -16.31 4.74
N ALA A 167 11.06 -16.26 3.70
CA ALA A 167 12.25 -17.12 3.60
C ALA A 167 13.20 -16.92 4.78
N LEU A 168 13.44 -15.69 5.20
CA LEU A 168 14.27 -15.38 6.36
C LEU A 168 13.69 -15.96 7.65
N ALA A 169 12.39 -15.84 7.86
CA ALA A 169 11.73 -16.39 9.06
C ALA A 169 11.88 -17.92 9.12
N PHE A 170 11.62 -18.61 7.99
CA PHE A 170 11.80 -20.06 7.93
C PHE A 170 13.28 -20.47 8.01
N CYS A 171 14.19 -19.71 7.43
CA CYS A 171 15.64 -19.95 7.55
C CYS A 171 16.09 -19.87 9.01
N ILE A 172 15.69 -18.82 9.73
CA ILE A 172 15.99 -18.69 11.17
C ILE A 172 15.39 -19.87 11.95
N GLY A 173 14.13 -20.23 11.70
CA GLY A 173 13.49 -21.40 12.34
C GLY A 173 14.23 -22.71 12.05
N GLY A 174 14.66 -22.90 10.79
CA GLY A 174 15.45 -24.07 10.39
C GLY A 174 16.82 -24.13 11.07
N LEU A 175 17.51 -23.00 11.18
CA LEU A 175 18.79 -22.90 11.89
C LEU A 175 18.61 -23.15 13.40
N CYS A 176 17.60 -22.55 14.01
CA CYS A 176 17.31 -22.76 15.45
C CYS A 176 16.98 -24.24 15.77
N ALA A 177 16.23 -24.92 14.89
CA ALA A 177 15.93 -26.34 15.05
C ALA A 177 17.12 -27.24 14.69
N GLY A 178 17.91 -26.89 13.71
CA GLY A 178 19.01 -27.69 13.18
C GLY A 178 20.30 -27.60 14.00
N MET A 179 20.64 -26.41 14.53
CA MET A 179 21.87 -26.24 15.32
C MET A 179 22.03 -27.23 16.49
N PRO A 180 21.00 -27.46 17.34
CA PRO A 180 21.09 -28.46 18.41
C PRO A 180 21.34 -29.88 17.88
N VAL A 181 20.71 -30.25 16.75
CA VAL A 181 20.89 -31.56 16.13
C VAL A 181 22.31 -31.76 15.63
N VAL A 182 22.85 -30.74 14.94
CA VAL A 182 24.23 -30.77 14.44
C VAL A 182 25.25 -30.82 15.58
N SER A 183 25.06 -30.01 16.65
CA SER A 183 25.96 -30.03 17.80
C SER A 183 25.96 -31.38 18.52
N GLU A 184 24.79 -32.01 18.68
CA GLU A 184 24.67 -33.35 19.28
C GLU A 184 25.32 -34.44 18.43
N TYR A 185 25.17 -34.36 17.11
CA TYR A 185 25.83 -35.24 16.17
C TYR A 185 27.37 -35.09 16.24
N LEU A 186 27.88 -33.89 16.30
CA LEU A 186 29.34 -33.67 16.41
C LEU A 186 29.91 -34.19 17.73
N ALA A 187 29.11 -34.19 18.80
CA ALA A 187 29.54 -34.67 20.12
C ALA A 187 29.42 -36.19 20.29
N THR A 188 28.41 -36.81 19.66
CA THR A 188 28.05 -38.24 19.94
C THR A 188 28.16 -39.13 18.71
N GLY A 189 28.25 -38.60 17.50
CA GLY A 189 28.17 -39.35 16.24
C GLY A 189 26.78 -39.90 15.93
N LEU A 190 25.76 -39.56 16.72
CA LEU A 190 24.38 -40.06 16.57
C LEU A 190 23.40 -38.91 16.36
N VAL A 191 22.23 -39.20 15.75
CA VAL A 191 21.13 -38.23 15.54
C VAL A 191 19.91 -38.70 16.36
N PRO A 192 19.88 -38.51 17.69
CA PRO A 192 18.78 -38.99 18.51
C PRO A 192 17.48 -38.22 18.28
N ARG A 193 17.55 -36.98 17.77
CA ARG A 193 16.40 -36.11 17.48
C ARG A 193 16.02 -36.08 16.02
N LEU A 194 15.82 -37.26 15.41
CA LEU A 194 15.46 -37.38 14.01
C LEU A 194 14.25 -36.57 13.59
N PRO A 195 13.11 -36.48 14.36
CA PRO A 195 11.98 -35.62 14.00
C PRO A 195 12.36 -34.14 13.90
N THR A 196 13.22 -33.64 14.81
CA THR A 196 13.70 -32.25 14.78
C THR A 196 14.62 -32.00 13.58
N ALA A 197 15.46 -32.96 13.20
CA ALA A 197 16.28 -32.88 12.01
C ALA A 197 15.42 -32.76 10.73
N ILE A 198 14.38 -33.58 10.61
CA ILE A 198 13.43 -33.52 9.48
C ILE A 198 12.71 -32.16 9.45
N LEU A 199 12.27 -31.66 10.61
CA LEU A 199 11.61 -30.35 10.72
C LEU A 199 12.56 -29.20 10.28
N ALA A 200 13.82 -29.25 10.68
CA ALA A 200 14.83 -28.27 10.26
C ALA A 200 15.03 -28.26 8.74
N VAL A 201 15.13 -29.45 8.13
CA VAL A 201 15.24 -29.59 6.66
C VAL A 201 13.98 -29.07 5.97
N ALA A 202 12.80 -29.37 6.50
CA ALA A 202 11.53 -28.87 5.95
C ALA A 202 11.48 -27.33 5.98
N PHE A 203 11.90 -26.70 7.07
CA PHE A 203 11.98 -25.23 7.17
C PHE A 203 12.97 -24.64 6.16
N MET A 204 14.14 -25.23 6.00
CA MET A 204 15.12 -24.78 5.00
C MET A 204 14.59 -24.92 3.57
N PHE A 205 13.87 -26.00 3.30
CA PHE A 205 13.25 -26.22 1.99
C PHE A 205 12.15 -25.19 1.70
N ILE A 206 11.27 -24.89 2.68
CA ILE A 206 10.24 -23.83 2.56
C ILE A 206 10.90 -22.46 2.36
N ALA A 207 12.01 -22.17 3.06
CA ALA A 207 12.76 -20.94 2.87
C ALA A 207 13.28 -20.80 1.44
N ALA A 208 13.88 -21.86 0.89
CA ALA A 208 14.39 -21.89 -0.48
C ALA A 208 13.27 -21.72 -1.51
N LEU A 209 12.15 -22.43 -1.34
CA LEU A 209 10.97 -22.29 -2.21
C LEU A 209 10.38 -20.88 -2.16
N SER A 210 10.26 -20.30 -0.97
CA SER A 210 9.76 -18.93 -0.81
C SER A 210 10.65 -17.93 -1.54
N LEU A 211 11.97 -18.06 -1.42
CA LEU A 211 12.92 -17.19 -2.10
C LEU A 211 12.82 -17.33 -3.63
N ALA A 212 12.75 -18.57 -4.14
CA ALA A 212 12.57 -18.84 -5.56
C ALA A 212 11.26 -18.23 -6.10
N THR A 213 10.15 -18.39 -5.36
CA THR A 213 8.85 -17.77 -5.68
C THR A 213 8.98 -16.24 -5.73
N GLY A 214 9.68 -15.66 -4.77
CA GLY A 214 9.93 -14.21 -4.74
C GLY A 214 10.67 -13.71 -5.98
N PHE A 215 11.70 -14.42 -6.45
CA PHE A 215 12.44 -14.08 -7.67
C PHE A 215 11.57 -14.16 -8.92
N ILE A 216 10.77 -15.24 -9.05
CA ILE A 216 9.89 -15.44 -10.20
C ILE A 216 8.85 -14.32 -10.28
N LEU A 217 8.15 -14.05 -9.17
CA LEU A 217 7.11 -13.03 -9.14
C LEU A 217 7.68 -11.61 -9.32
N ASP A 218 8.88 -11.33 -8.82
CA ASP A 218 9.56 -10.04 -9.04
C ASP A 218 9.93 -9.84 -10.51
N ALA A 219 10.33 -10.91 -11.20
CA ALA A 219 10.56 -10.87 -12.64
C ALA A 219 9.27 -10.57 -13.41
N VAL A 220 8.15 -11.19 -13.05
CA VAL A 220 6.82 -10.92 -13.62
C VAL A 220 6.42 -9.46 -13.38
N ALA A 221 6.49 -8.97 -12.14
CA ALA A 221 6.16 -7.59 -11.80
C ALA A 221 7.02 -6.56 -12.56
N LYS A 222 8.30 -6.86 -12.81
CA LYS A 222 9.17 -6.01 -13.65
C LYS A 222 8.72 -5.97 -15.11
N VAL A 223 8.27 -7.10 -15.65
CA VAL A 223 7.73 -7.17 -17.03
C VAL A 223 6.45 -6.35 -17.13
N GLU A 224 5.54 -6.48 -16.17
CA GLU A 224 4.29 -5.71 -16.13
C GLU A 224 4.54 -4.20 -16.08
N ARG A 225 5.47 -3.74 -15.22
CA ARG A 225 5.85 -2.32 -15.16
C ARG A 225 6.42 -1.81 -16.49
N LYS A 226 7.27 -2.60 -17.14
CA LYS A 226 7.82 -2.23 -18.45
C LYS A 226 6.73 -2.15 -19.52
N GLN A 227 5.78 -3.07 -19.52
CA GLN A 227 4.64 -3.04 -20.45
C GLN A 227 3.75 -1.83 -20.19
N TRP A 228 3.51 -1.48 -18.93
CA TRP A 228 2.75 -0.32 -18.53
C TRP A 228 3.42 0.99 -19.01
N GLU A 229 4.72 1.16 -18.78
CA GLU A 229 5.47 2.31 -19.28
C GLU A 229 5.35 2.44 -20.80
N LEU A 230 5.54 1.34 -21.54
CA LEU A 230 5.39 1.35 -23.01
C LEU A 230 3.96 1.72 -23.45
N HIS A 231 2.94 1.30 -22.70
CA HIS A 231 1.56 1.66 -22.98
C HIS A 231 1.31 3.16 -22.78
N VAL A 232 1.82 3.75 -21.71
CA VAL A 232 1.72 5.20 -21.44
C VAL A 232 2.43 6.01 -22.52
N TYR A 233 3.62 5.61 -22.95
CA TYR A 233 4.35 6.28 -24.06
C TYR A 233 3.54 6.27 -25.35
N ARG A 234 2.98 5.13 -25.75
CA ARG A 234 2.15 5.03 -26.97
C ARG A 234 0.91 5.91 -26.92
N GLN A 235 0.29 6.06 -25.74
CA GLN A 235 -0.84 6.98 -25.59
C GLN A 235 -0.44 8.45 -25.69
N ALA A 236 0.79 8.80 -25.33
CA ALA A 236 1.30 10.16 -25.43
C ALA A 236 1.66 10.54 -26.89
N GLU A 237 2.12 9.56 -27.70
CA GLU A 237 2.45 9.78 -29.13
C GLU A 237 1.19 9.93 -30.02
N ASN A 238 0.06 9.35 -29.61
CA ASN A 238 -1.19 9.40 -30.39
C ASN A 238 -2.06 10.63 -30.08
N LYS A 239 -1.53 11.63 -29.37
CA LYS A 239 -2.15 12.94 -29.12
C LYS A 239 -1.43 14.06 -29.84
#